data_08e4bbf3ae01bb5e6e974e0c5c9b8a77
#
_entry.id   08e4bbf3ae01bb5e6e974e0c5c9b8a77
#
_cell.length_a   1.000
_cell.length_b   1.000
_cell.length_c   1.000
_cell.angle_alpha   90.00
_cell.angle_beta   90.00
_cell.angle_gamma   90.00
#
_symmetry.space_group_name_H-M   'P 1'
#
loop_
_entity.id
_entity.type
_entity.pdbx_description
1 polymer ?
#
loop_
_entity_poly.entity_id
_entity_poly.type
_entity_poly.pdbx_seq_one_letter_code
_entity_poly.pdbx_strand_id
1 'polypeptide(L)'
;MAARKKKVLWMGAGVVLLIVIALVGMRMAQGLDQSPPPMTTAKAAQLQSLEELAAAHDKFAGPFNPRKEQPTLRDSGRGAVGLFIKNTFFRIAGDIGFDTEQLSALLVPTDPPRPVTLDDPTSFVFQPLHGSVIMPASALTALFNQYLTDYPDTQMRNIKVSTQPNRLVVDGESSKIPGVWLPFHMEGSVHVEQGHLFVYAPDKIKVAKIEAKGLLSAINLQLSKLLQIDTQGAQLEGNNVVLDLNHSLPPPTQDVHIARMRIDDAGVHLDFSSQFNPAFPDPIVESDSYVLIQGGDIKTFRALITDARMQLIARGGGKLDTSLYNYRAQILDGFFDATPAGELVAYLGPYQPADYLPPAKPENGDAS
;
A
#
# COMPACT_ATOMS: atom_id res chain seq x y z
N MET A 1 -34.42 -44.84 -29.82
CA MET A 1 -33.11 -44.39 -30.37
C MET A 1 -32.61 -43.06 -29.79
N ALA A 2 -33.40 -42.29 -29.02
CA ALA A 2 -33.00 -40.97 -28.49
C ALA A 2 -32.18 -41.00 -27.17
N ALA A 3 -32.29 -42.06 -26.39
CA ALA A 3 -31.60 -42.17 -25.07
C ALA A 3 -30.09 -42.49 -25.16
N ARG A 4 -29.63 -43.07 -26.27
CA ARG A 4 -28.19 -43.43 -26.43
C ARG A 4 -27.32 -42.23 -26.86
N LYS A 5 -27.89 -41.21 -27.53
CA LYS A 5 -27.15 -40.03 -27.94
C LYS A 5 -26.86 -39.05 -26.78
N LYS A 6 -27.72 -38.99 -25.75
CA LYS A 6 -27.50 -38.14 -24.56
C LYS A 6 -26.35 -38.62 -23.69
N LYS A 7 -26.16 -39.96 -23.50
CA LYS A 7 -25.07 -40.51 -22.71
C LYS A 7 -23.67 -40.27 -23.30
N VAL A 8 -23.58 -40.29 -24.64
CA VAL A 8 -22.29 -40.03 -25.33
C VAL A 8 -21.90 -38.56 -25.23
N LEU A 9 -22.88 -37.65 -25.23
CA LEU A 9 -22.60 -36.19 -25.10
C LEU A 9 -22.10 -35.83 -23.69
N TRP A 10 -22.63 -36.49 -22.66
CA TRP A 10 -22.18 -36.25 -21.27
C TRP A 10 -20.79 -36.85 -20.97
N MET A 11 -20.45 -37.97 -21.61
CA MET A 11 -19.08 -38.52 -21.47
C MET A 11 -18.04 -37.65 -22.16
N GLY A 12 -18.37 -37.00 -23.28
CA GLY A 12 -17.47 -36.07 -23.97
C GLY A 12 -17.23 -34.81 -23.18
N ALA A 13 -18.24 -34.25 -22.52
CA ALA A 13 -18.11 -33.06 -21.68
C ALA A 13 -17.27 -33.33 -20.42
N GLY A 14 -17.41 -34.49 -19.79
CA GLY A 14 -16.60 -34.90 -18.63
C GLY A 14 -15.12 -35.07 -18.96
N VAL A 15 -14.79 -35.63 -20.13
CA VAL A 15 -13.42 -35.83 -20.57
C VAL A 15 -12.77 -34.49 -20.94
N VAL A 16 -13.50 -33.58 -21.57
CA VAL A 16 -12.99 -32.23 -21.89
C VAL A 16 -12.74 -31.43 -20.61
N LEU A 17 -13.63 -31.53 -19.62
CA LEU A 17 -13.45 -30.88 -18.30
C LEU A 17 -12.23 -31.41 -17.57
N LEU A 18 -12.00 -32.73 -17.57
CA LEU A 18 -10.81 -33.33 -16.95
C LEU A 18 -9.51 -32.95 -17.66
N ILE A 19 -9.53 -32.81 -18.98
CA ILE A 19 -8.36 -32.35 -19.76
C ILE A 19 -8.09 -30.88 -19.47
N VAL A 20 -9.11 -30.03 -19.36
CA VAL A 20 -8.95 -28.62 -18.99
C VAL A 20 -8.43 -28.48 -17.56
N ILE A 21 -8.95 -29.25 -16.61
CA ILE A 21 -8.42 -29.27 -15.22
C ILE A 21 -6.98 -29.78 -15.17
N ALA A 22 -6.63 -30.81 -15.95
CA ALA A 22 -5.24 -31.30 -16.04
C ALA A 22 -4.29 -30.27 -16.68
N LEU A 23 -4.73 -29.55 -17.71
CA LEU A 23 -3.93 -28.51 -18.37
C LEU A 23 -3.78 -27.26 -17.51
N VAL A 24 -4.82 -26.88 -16.75
CA VAL A 24 -4.76 -25.81 -15.77
C VAL A 24 -3.87 -26.22 -14.59
N GLY A 25 -3.99 -27.45 -14.09
CA GLY A 25 -3.13 -28.00 -13.05
C GLY A 25 -1.66 -28.10 -13.48
N MET A 26 -1.37 -28.50 -14.75
CA MET A 26 0.00 -28.49 -15.28
C MET A 26 0.56 -27.07 -15.43
N ARG A 27 -0.24 -26.09 -15.84
CA ARG A 27 0.20 -24.69 -15.90
C ARG A 27 0.42 -24.08 -14.51
N MET A 28 -0.43 -24.43 -13.52
CA MET A 28 -0.21 -24.04 -12.12
C MET A 28 1.05 -24.71 -11.53
N ALA A 29 1.28 -26.00 -11.81
CA ALA A 29 2.50 -26.69 -11.36
C ALA A 29 3.76 -26.14 -12.04
N GLN A 30 3.70 -25.66 -13.29
CA GLN A 30 4.82 -25.02 -13.97
C GLN A 30 5.05 -23.58 -13.50
N GLY A 31 4.03 -22.90 -12.94
CA GLY A 31 4.15 -21.59 -12.31
C GLY A 31 4.72 -21.64 -10.90
N LEU A 32 4.56 -22.75 -10.19
CA LEU A 32 5.07 -22.92 -8.81
C LEU A 32 6.55 -23.30 -8.72
N ASP A 33 7.18 -23.66 -9.83
CA ASP A 33 8.63 -23.99 -9.89
C ASP A 33 9.46 -22.87 -10.51
N GLN A 34 9.03 -21.63 -10.40
CA GLN A 34 9.89 -20.48 -10.59
C GLN A 34 10.62 -20.18 -9.28
N SER A 35 11.54 -21.08 -8.93
CA SER A 35 12.70 -20.65 -8.16
C SER A 35 13.22 -19.38 -8.83
N PRO A 36 13.45 -18.28 -8.08
CA PRO A 36 13.97 -17.06 -8.67
C PRO A 36 15.19 -17.47 -9.53
N PRO A 37 15.32 -16.94 -10.74
CA PRO A 37 16.39 -17.34 -11.63
C PRO A 37 17.70 -17.27 -10.85
N PRO A 38 18.59 -18.27 -10.97
CA PRO A 38 19.82 -18.28 -10.20
C PRO A 38 20.52 -16.95 -10.42
N MET A 39 20.83 -16.26 -9.33
CA MET A 39 21.55 -14.99 -9.40
C MET A 39 22.78 -15.19 -10.27
N THR A 40 22.91 -14.41 -11.33
CA THR A 40 24.12 -14.46 -12.14
C THR A 40 25.32 -14.22 -11.22
N THR A 41 26.44 -14.89 -11.50
CA THR A 41 27.69 -14.79 -10.71
C THR A 41 28.08 -13.32 -10.45
N ALA A 42 27.82 -12.44 -11.44
CA ALA A 42 28.03 -11.00 -11.30
C ALA A 42 27.12 -10.34 -10.26
N LYS A 43 25.84 -10.77 -10.16
CA LYS A 43 24.88 -10.22 -9.17
C LYS A 43 25.20 -10.74 -7.76
N ALA A 44 25.61 -12.00 -7.63
CA ALA A 44 26.07 -12.56 -6.36
C ALA A 44 27.36 -11.87 -5.88
N ALA A 45 28.34 -11.65 -6.77
CA ALA A 45 29.57 -10.92 -6.46
C ALA A 45 29.29 -9.45 -6.06
N GLN A 46 28.32 -8.79 -6.69
CA GLN A 46 27.92 -7.43 -6.35
C GLN A 46 27.23 -7.36 -4.97
N LEU A 47 26.39 -8.33 -4.63
CA LEU A 47 25.79 -8.42 -3.30
C LEU A 47 26.84 -8.69 -2.23
N GLN A 48 27.77 -9.60 -2.48
CA GLN A 48 28.87 -9.90 -1.58
C GLN A 48 29.77 -8.67 -1.35
N SER A 49 30.07 -7.89 -2.39
CA SER A 49 30.85 -6.65 -2.26
C SER A 49 30.11 -5.56 -1.45
N LEU A 50 28.78 -5.51 -1.52
CA LEU A 50 27.98 -4.59 -0.72
C LEU A 50 27.92 -5.01 0.76
N GLU A 51 27.84 -6.31 1.02
CA GLU A 51 27.93 -6.87 2.38
C GLU A 51 29.33 -6.63 3.00
N GLU A 52 30.39 -6.80 2.22
CA GLU A 52 31.75 -6.50 2.61
C GLU A 52 31.96 -5.01 2.87
N LEU A 53 31.38 -4.13 2.05
CA LEU A 53 31.38 -2.68 2.27
C LEU A 53 30.62 -2.29 3.54
N ALA A 54 29.45 -2.88 3.78
CA ALA A 54 28.68 -2.66 5.00
C ALA A 54 29.46 -3.13 6.23
N ALA A 55 30.07 -4.33 6.18
CA ALA A 55 30.91 -4.85 7.26
C ALA A 55 32.18 -4.03 7.48
N ALA A 56 32.78 -3.50 6.42
CA ALA A 56 33.92 -2.58 6.51
C ALA A 56 33.52 -1.25 7.13
N HIS A 57 32.34 -0.70 6.75
CA HIS A 57 31.80 0.52 7.34
C HIS A 57 31.60 0.36 8.85
N ASP A 58 31.05 -0.77 9.29
CA ASP A 58 30.86 -1.04 10.73
C ASP A 58 32.20 -1.07 11.52
N LYS A 59 33.28 -1.50 10.88
CA LYS A 59 34.63 -1.44 11.47
C LYS A 59 35.18 -0.01 11.57
N PHE A 60 34.82 0.85 10.60
CA PHE A 60 35.25 2.25 10.54
C PHE A 60 34.29 3.21 11.26
N ALA A 61 33.08 2.79 11.59
CA ALA A 61 32.12 3.55 12.38
C ALA A 61 32.52 3.67 13.86
N GLY A 62 33.83 3.75 14.12
CA GLY A 62 34.43 3.96 15.44
C GLY A 62 33.84 5.14 16.21
N PRO A 63 34.58 5.67 17.22
CA PRO A 63 34.07 6.62 18.23
C PRO A 63 33.58 7.97 17.67
N PHE A 64 33.68 8.20 16.35
CA PHE A 64 33.26 9.44 15.69
C PHE A 64 31.89 9.39 15.03
N ASN A 65 31.08 8.34 15.23
CA ASN A 65 29.70 8.37 14.72
C ASN A 65 28.84 9.21 15.66
N PRO A 66 28.54 10.50 15.31
CA PRO A 66 27.74 11.38 16.17
C PRO A 66 26.30 10.87 16.37
N ARG A 67 25.92 9.83 15.64
CA ARG A 67 24.60 9.21 15.70
C ARG A 67 24.48 8.11 16.75
N LYS A 68 25.59 7.66 17.36
CA LYS A 68 25.54 6.72 18.49
C LYS A 68 24.79 7.29 19.69
N GLU A 69 24.66 8.62 19.77
CA GLU A 69 23.98 9.32 20.85
C GLU A 69 22.51 9.65 20.56
N GLN A 70 22.01 9.31 19.37
CA GLN A 70 20.57 9.43 19.07
C GLN A 70 19.89 8.09 19.37
N PRO A 71 19.25 7.95 20.55
CA PRO A 71 18.98 6.61 21.12
C PRO A 71 17.81 5.88 20.50
N THR A 72 17.18 6.36 19.43
CA THR A 72 15.76 6.11 19.37
C THR A 72 15.31 5.09 18.36
N LEU A 73 16.05 4.80 17.30
CA LEU A 73 15.55 3.93 16.22
C LEU A 73 16.31 2.62 16.10
N ARG A 74 17.55 2.56 16.57
CA ARG A 74 18.35 1.33 16.59
C ARG A 74 18.01 0.39 17.75
N ASP A 75 17.50 0.93 18.86
CA ASP A 75 17.16 0.15 20.05
C ASP A 75 15.92 -0.74 19.87
N SER A 76 15.19 -0.62 18.74
CA SER A 76 14.12 -1.56 18.42
C SER A 76 14.62 -2.99 18.15
N GLY A 77 15.93 -3.20 18.05
CA GLY A 77 16.56 -4.50 17.77
C GLY A 77 16.25 -5.09 16.40
N ARG A 78 15.52 -4.37 15.55
CA ARG A 78 14.98 -4.88 14.28
C ARG A 78 15.65 -4.28 13.03
N GLY A 79 16.67 -3.45 13.18
CA GLY A 79 17.28 -2.76 12.04
C GLY A 79 16.33 -1.78 11.32
N ALA A 80 15.32 -1.29 12.04
CA ALA A 80 14.31 -0.41 11.48
C ALA A 80 14.90 0.96 11.12
N VAL A 81 14.35 1.56 10.09
CA VAL A 81 14.69 2.90 9.59
C VAL A 81 13.59 3.86 9.98
N GLY A 82 13.93 4.98 10.61
CA GLY A 82 12.99 6.04 10.95
C GLY A 82 12.60 6.84 9.70
N LEU A 83 11.31 7.10 9.57
CA LEU A 83 10.73 7.95 8.57
C LEU A 83 9.95 9.07 9.25
N PHE A 84 10.31 10.32 8.94
CA PHE A 84 9.68 11.51 9.50
C PHE A 84 9.17 12.37 8.34
N ILE A 85 7.86 12.57 8.31
CA ILE A 85 7.18 13.28 7.23
C ILE A 85 6.57 14.55 7.80
N LYS A 86 6.79 15.68 7.17
CA LYS A 86 6.23 16.98 7.57
C LYS A 86 5.62 17.66 6.36
N ASN A 87 4.36 18.10 6.51
CA ASN A 87 3.61 18.89 5.53
C ASN A 87 3.77 18.40 4.07
N THR A 88 3.62 17.11 3.84
CA THR A 88 3.90 16.44 2.56
C THR A 88 2.67 15.70 2.06
N PHE A 89 2.40 15.73 0.77
CA PHE A 89 1.53 14.75 0.17
C PHE A 89 2.37 13.50 -0.16
N PHE A 90 2.17 12.46 0.66
CA PHE A 90 2.92 11.21 0.53
C PHE A 90 2.08 10.17 -0.18
N ARG A 91 2.49 9.80 -1.40
CA ARG A 91 1.87 8.78 -2.22
C ARG A 91 2.50 7.42 -1.95
N ILE A 92 1.66 6.43 -1.72
CA ILE A 92 2.12 5.04 -1.75
C ILE A 92 2.31 4.66 -3.22
N ALA A 93 1.26 4.72 -4.01
CA ALA A 93 1.25 4.29 -5.40
C ALA A 93 0.24 5.10 -6.22
N GLY A 94 0.64 5.64 -7.36
CA GLY A 94 -0.23 6.42 -8.23
C GLY A 94 -0.89 7.58 -7.48
N ASP A 95 -2.22 7.65 -7.52
CA ASP A 95 -3.00 8.65 -6.79
C ASP A 95 -3.41 8.22 -5.38
N ILE A 96 -2.98 7.03 -4.95
CA ILE A 96 -3.22 6.51 -3.59
C ILE A 96 -2.18 7.11 -2.64
N GLY A 97 -2.61 7.99 -1.76
CA GLY A 97 -1.70 8.69 -0.85
C GLY A 97 -2.43 9.48 0.22
N PHE A 98 -1.64 10.16 1.03
CA PHE A 98 -2.08 10.88 2.21
C PHE A 98 -1.50 12.29 2.23
N ASP A 99 -2.30 13.25 2.61
CA ASP A 99 -1.85 14.56 3.06
C ASP A 99 -1.38 14.42 4.50
N THR A 100 -0.10 14.66 4.74
CA THR A 100 0.55 14.43 6.04
C THR A 100 0.96 15.77 6.63
N GLU A 101 0.39 16.16 7.74
CA GLU A 101 0.83 17.33 8.49
C GLU A 101 2.15 17.00 9.20
N GLN A 102 2.15 15.98 10.03
CA GLN A 102 3.33 15.46 10.70
C GLN A 102 3.13 13.97 11.02
N LEU A 103 4.11 13.15 10.64
CA LEU A 103 4.08 11.71 10.90
C LEU A 103 5.48 11.19 11.20
N SER A 104 5.64 10.49 12.31
CA SER A 104 6.77 9.60 12.57
C SER A 104 6.38 8.15 12.32
N ALA A 105 7.23 7.42 11.64
CA ALA A 105 7.01 6.02 11.29
C ALA A 105 8.32 5.23 11.30
N LEU A 106 8.23 3.91 11.28
CA LEU A 106 9.35 3.01 11.02
C LEU A 106 9.14 2.28 9.70
N LEU A 107 10.24 2.06 8.99
CA LEU A 107 10.35 1.06 7.95
C LEU A 107 11.06 -0.15 8.56
N VAL A 108 10.34 -1.25 8.74
CA VAL A 108 10.84 -2.45 9.42
C VAL A 108 11.15 -3.51 8.37
N PRO A 109 12.42 -3.95 8.21
CA PRO A 109 12.76 -4.98 7.22
C PRO A 109 11.96 -6.26 7.46
N THR A 110 11.41 -6.86 6.39
CA THR A 110 10.71 -8.14 6.45
C THR A 110 11.66 -9.34 6.64
N ASP A 111 12.91 -9.18 6.26
CA ASP A 111 13.96 -10.23 6.34
C ASP A 111 15.26 -9.63 6.93
N PRO A 112 15.35 -9.44 8.26
CA PRO A 112 16.59 -9.03 8.89
C PRO A 112 17.67 -10.13 8.74
N PRO A 113 18.95 -9.82 8.46
CA PRO A 113 19.58 -8.50 8.53
C PRO A 113 19.59 -7.68 7.23
N ARG A 114 18.75 -8.01 6.24
CA ARG A 114 18.72 -7.27 4.98
C ARG A 114 18.28 -5.83 5.19
N PRO A 115 18.86 -4.87 4.43
CA PRO A 115 18.46 -3.48 4.52
C PRO A 115 17.05 -3.25 3.96
N VAL A 116 16.40 -2.19 4.42
CA VAL A 116 15.20 -1.66 3.77
C VAL A 116 15.54 -1.31 2.32
N THR A 117 14.84 -1.91 1.37
CA THR A 117 15.06 -1.66 -0.06
C THR A 117 13.91 -0.82 -0.60
N LEU A 118 14.13 0.48 -0.79
CA LEU A 118 13.08 1.41 -1.26
C LEU A 118 12.56 1.06 -2.66
N ASP A 119 13.38 0.42 -3.50
CA ASP A 119 12.97 -0.08 -4.83
C ASP A 119 12.11 -1.34 -4.77
N ASP A 120 11.99 -1.95 -3.61
CA ASP A 120 11.16 -3.12 -3.36
C ASP A 120 10.29 -2.88 -2.11
N PRO A 121 9.09 -2.35 -2.28
CA PRO A 121 8.19 -2.09 -1.16
C PRO A 121 7.77 -3.33 -0.38
N THR A 122 7.99 -4.55 -0.90
CA THR A 122 7.73 -5.79 -0.15
C THR A 122 8.83 -6.13 0.84
N SER A 123 9.99 -5.47 0.75
CA SER A 123 11.14 -5.71 1.63
C SER A 123 10.99 -5.14 3.04
N PHE A 124 9.94 -4.38 3.30
CA PHE A 124 9.71 -3.76 4.61
C PHE A 124 8.22 -3.62 4.93
N VAL A 125 7.94 -3.45 6.20
CA VAL A 125 6.64 -3.07 6.76
C VAL A 125 6.69 -1.59 7.11
N PHE A 126 5.67 -0.83 6.74
CA PHE A 126 5.49 0.56 7.14
C PHE A 126 4.69 0.61 8.44
N GLN A 127 5.28 1.13 9.51
CA GLN A 127 4.68 1.20 10.82
C GLN A 127 4.55 2.66 11.29
N PRO A 128 3.38 3.30 11.11
CA PRO A 128 3.12 4.62 11.69
C PRO A 128 3.19 4.56 13.21
N LEU A 129 3.84 5.56 13.82
CA LEU A 129 4.00 5.64 15.27
C LEU A 129 3.15 6.76 15.86
N HIS A 130 3.41 8.00 15.45
CA HIS A 130 2.70 9.17 15.93
C HIS A 130 2.50 10.18 14.82
N GLY A 131 1.35 10.84 14.84
CA GLY A 131 1.01 11.91 13.93
C GLY A 131 -0.36 11.75 13.31
N SER A 132 -0.65 12.59 12.33
CA SER A 132 -1.93 12.60 11.64
C SER A 132 -1.75 12.68 10.12
N VAL A 133 -2.65 12.00 9.43
CA VAL A 133 -2.74 12.04 7.97
C VAL A 133 -4.20 12.24 7.55
N ILE A 134 -4.38 12.79 6.37
CA ILE A 134 -5.68 12.90 5.72
C ILE A 134 -5.62 12.11 4.42
N MET A 135 -6.50 11.13 4.26
CA MET A 135 -6.73 10.47 2.99
C MET A 135 -7.86 11.19 2.26
N PRO A 136 -7.57 12.00 1.24
CA PRO A 136 -8.61 12.73 0.52
C PRO A 136 -9.52 11.79 -0.26
N ALA A 137 -10.74 12.25 -0.56
CA ALA A 137 -11.73 11.46 -1.31
C ALA A 137 -11.21 10.99 -2.69
N SER A 138 -10.33 11.76 -3.33
CA SER A 138 -9.65 11.37 -4.57
C SER A 138 -8.75 10.16 -4.39
N ALA A 139 -7.98 10.12 -3.29
CA ALA A 139 -7.10 8.98 -2.99
C ALA A 139 -7.90 7.72 -2.62
N LEU A 140 -9.02 7.85 -1.91
CA LEU A 140 -9.97 6.75 -1.69
C LEU A 140 -10.55 6.25 -3.02
N THR A 141 -10.93 7.16 -3.91
CA THR A 141 -11.41 6.81 -5.25
C THR A 141 -10.34 6.05 -6.04
N ALA A 142 -9.09 6.51 -5.99
CA ALA A 142 -7.96 5.84 -6.62
C ALA A 142 -7.71 4.46 -6.00
N LEU A 143 -7.76 4.33 -4.66
CA LEU A 143 -7.60 3.06 -3.97
C LEU A 143 -8.58 2.00 -4.49
N PHE A 144 -9.85 2.37 -4.63
CA PHE A 144 -10.83 1.44 -5.19
C PHE A 144 -10.54 1.11 -6.65
N ASN A 145 -10.41 2.10 -7.53
CA ASN A 145 -10.34 1.86 -8.97
C ASN A 145 -8.98 1.34 -9.45
N GLN A 146 -7.88 1.71 -8.79
CA GLN A 146 -6.52 1.34 -9.21
C GLN A 146 -5.95 0.14 -8.44
N TYR A 147 -6.60 -0.29 -7.37
CA TYR A 147 -6.07 -1.37 -6.54
C TYR A 147 -7.13 -2.39 -6.11
N LEU A 148 -8.17 -1.98 -5.36
CA LEU A 148 -9.11 -2.93 -4.76
C LEU A 148 -10.05 -3.60 -5.78
N THR A 149 -10.42 -2.92 -6.85
CA THR A 149 -11.29 -3.45 -7.91
C THR A 149 -10.58 -3.67 -9.25
N ASP A 150 -9.26 -3.46 -9.30
CA ASP A 150 -8.46 -3.66 -10.52
C ASP A 150 -8.01 -5.13 -10.62
N TYR A 151 -8.94 -6.02 -10.97
CA TYR A 151 -8.66 -7.43 -11.24
C TYR A 151 -9.59 -7.96 -12.34
N PRO A 152 -9.17 -9.01 -13.07
CA PRO A 152 -10.04 -9.69 -14.03
C PRO A 152 -11.34 -10.16 -13.37
N ASP A 153 -12.45 -10.03 -14.07
CA ASP A 153 -13.78 -10.44 -13.59
C ASP A 153 -14.33 -9.63 -12.41
N THR A 154 -13.75 -8.45 -12.12
CA THR A 154 -14.34 -7.53 -11.15
C THR A 154 -15.81 -7.23 -11.51
N GLN A 155 -16.64 -7.24 -10.49
CA GLN A 155 -18.06 -6.90 -10.63
C GLN A 155 -18.36 -5.45 -10.24
N MET A 156 -17.32 -4.62 -10.04
CA MET A 156 -17.43 -3.22 -9.65
C MET A 156 -16.52 -2.36 -10.53
N ARG A 157 -17.01 -1.19 -10.93
CA ARG A 157 -16.24 -0.21 -11.70
C ARG A 157 -16.76 1.21 -11.49
N ASN A 158 -16.01 2.18 -12.00
CA ASN A 158 -16.35 3.59 -11.94
C ASN A 158 -16.70 4.07 -10.53
N ILE A 159 -15.94 3.55 -9.55
CA ILE A 159 -16.13 3.92 -8.14
C ILE A 159 -15.73 5.38 -7.97
N LYS A 160 -16.60 6.15 -7.33
CA LYS A 160 -16.35 7.51 -6.89
C LYS A 160 -16.66 7.62 -5.41
N VAL A 161 -15.67 8.01 -4.64
CA VAL A 161 -15.81 8.28 -3.21
C VAL A 161 -15.89 9.78 -2.98
N SER A 162 -16.77 10.20 -2.11
CA SER A 162 -16.83 11.56 -1.59
C SER A 162 -17.07 11.55 -0.07
N THR A 163 -16.57 12.57 0.61
CA THR A 163 -16.61 12.70 2.05
C THR A 163 -17.45 13.92 2.45
N GLN A 164 -18.15 13.79 3.56
CA GLN A 164 -18.92 14.83 4.20
C GLN A 164 -18.74 14.68 5.73
N PRO A 165 -19.08 15.66 6.55
CA PRO A 165 -18.95 15.53 7.99
C PRO A 165 -19.59 14.25 8.54
N ASN A 166 -18.72 13.34 9.08
CA ASN A 166 -19.07 12.02 9.63
C ASN A 166 -19.70 11.03 8.63
N ARG A 167 -19.60 11.26 7.33
CA ARG A 167 -20.21 10.39 6.32
C ARG A 167 -19.27 10.13 5.14
N LEU A 168 -19.33 8.90 4.65
CA LEU A 168 -18.73 8.48 3.41
C LEU A 168 -19.82 8.19 2.39
N VAL A 169 -19.65 8.71 1.18
CA VAL A 169 -20.55 8.46 0.05
C VAL A 169 -19.77 7.73 -1.03
N VAL A 170 -20.32 6.62 -1.51
CA VAL A 170 -19.70 5.78 -2.54
C VAL A 170 -20.70 5.58 -3.67
N ASP A 171 -20.36 6.10 -4.82
CA ASP A 171 -21.08 5.88 -6.07
C ASP A 171 -20.28 4.93 -6.96
N GLY A 172 -20.96 4.17 -7.81
CA GLY A 172 -20.29 3.27 -8.75
C GLY A 172 -21.27 2.46 -9.57
N GLU A 173 -20.74 1.48 -10.28
CA GLU A 173 -21.51 0.51 -11.04
C GLU A 173 -21.15 -0.91 -10.59
N SER A 174 -22.16 -1.77 -10.46
CA SER A 174 -22.00 -3.18 -10.12
C SER A 174 -22.68 -4.08 -11.14
N SER A 175 -22.08 -5.24 -11.45
CA SER A 175 -22.61 -6.24 -12.37
C SER A 175 -22.73 -7.59 -11.68
N LYS A 176 -23.97 -8.05 -11.49
CA LYS A 176 -24.28 -9.44 -11.08
C LYS A 176 -24.62 -10.34 -12.29
N ILE A 177 -24.92 -9.74 -13.42
CA ILE A 177 -25.24 -10.42 -14.68
C ILE A 177 -24.19 -9.94 -15.69
N PRO A 178 -23.42 -10.83 -16.30
CA PRO A 178 -22.42 -10.43 -17.29
C PRO A 178 -22.96 -9.46 -18.33
N GLY A 179 -22.27 -8.33 -18.49
CA GLY A 179 -22.64 -7.27 -19.44
C GLY A 179 -23.73 -6.29 -18.98
N VAL A 180 -24.36 -6.51 -17.82
CA VAL A 180 -25.37 -5.59 -17.26
C VAL A 180 -24.80 -4.85 -16.07
N TRP A 181 -24.52 -3.57 -16.24
CA TRP A 181 -23.98 -2.69 -15.19
C TRP A 181 -25.09 -1.82 -14.60
N LEU A 182 -25.29 -1.91 -13.31
CA LEU A 182 -26.29 -1.15 -12.58
C LEU A 182 -25.60 -0.12 -11.69
N PRO A 183 -25.97 1.16 -11.79
CA PRO A 183 -25.44 2.17 -10.89
C PRO A 183 -25.89 1.91 -9.46
N PHE A 184 -24.99 2.11 -8.52
CA PHE A 184 -25.30 2.09 -7.10
C PHE A 184 -24.85 3.39 -6.43
N HIS A 185 -25.50 3.70 -5.33
CA HIS A 185 -25.16 4.80 -4.43
C HIS A 185 -25.29 4.30 -2.99
N MET A 186 -24.24 4.48 -2.22
CA MET A 186 -24.21 4.14 -0.80
C MET A 186 -23.76 5.35 0.00
N GLU A 187 -24.39 5.58 1.13
CA GLU A 187 -24.08 6.65 2.05
C GLU A 187 -24.12 6.08 3.47
N GLY A 188 -23.11 6.36 4.28
CA GLY A 188 -23.06 5.79 5.63
C GLY A 188 -21.95 6.35 6.50
N SER A 189 -21.91 5.86 7.72
CA SER A 189 -20.87 6.19 8.69
C SER A 189 -19.67 5.25 8.55
N VAL A 190 -18.54 5.68 9.10
CA VAL A 190 -17.36 4.84 9.23
C VAL A 190 -16.84 4.89 10.66
N HIS A 191 -16.21 3.79 11.06
CA HIS A 191 -15.50 3.70 12.33
C HIS A 191 -14.30 2.75 12.17
N VAL A 192 -13.42 2.76 13.15
CA VAL A 192 -12.28 1.85 13.21
C VAL A 192 -12.52 0.82 14.30
N GLU A 193 -12.31 -0.43 13.98
CA GLU A 193 -12.27 -1.54 14.92
C GLU A 193 -10.86 -2.10 15.04
N GLN A 194 -10.49 -2.60 16.21
CA GLN A 194 -9.18 -3.21 16.52
C GLN A 194 -7.96 -2.33 16.15
N GLY A 195 -8.17 -1.04 15.88
CA GLY A 195 -7.12 -0.11 15.50
C GLY A 195 -6.64 -0.18 14.03
N HIS A 196 -7.11 -1.14 13.24
CA HIS A 196 -6.71 -1.30 11.84
C HIS A 196 -7.85 -1.66 10.88
N LEU A 197 -9.00 -2.11 11.38
CA LEU A 197 -10.14 -2.41 10.53
C LEU A 197 -10.99 -1.16 10.33
N PHE A 198 -11.00 -0.66 9.11
CA PHE A 198 -11.86 0.44 8.69
C PHE A 198 -13.20 -0.14 8.26
N VAL A 199 -14.25 0.15 9.03
CA VAL A 199 -15.59 -0.37 8.80
C VAL A 199 -16.48 0.73 8.23
N TYR A 200 -16.94 0.57 7.02
CA TYR A 200 -17.94 1.41 6.40
C TYR A 200 -19.31 0.75 6.54
N ALA A 201 -20.20 1.42 7.28
CA ALA A 201 -21.57 0.98 7.58
C ALA A 201 -22.58 1.83 6.80
N PRO A 202 -22.97 1.45 5.59
CA PRO A 202 -23.94 2.20 4.81
C PRO A 202 -25.33 2.11 5.43
N ASP A 203 -25.91 3.26 5.69
CA ASP A 203 -27.29 3.37 6.18
C ASP A 203 -28.29 3.72 5.07
N LYS A 204 -27.81 4.13 3.91
CA LYS A 204 -28.60 4.40 2.72
C LYS A 204 -27.95 3.72 1.52
N ILE A 205 -28.71 2.86 0.87
CA ILE A 205 -28.25 2.09 -0.29
C ILE A 205 -29.29 2.21 -1.39
N LYS A 206 -28.88 2.62 -2.58
CA LYS A 206 -29.69 2.68 -3.79
C LYS A 206 -28.99 1.87 -4.89
N VAL A 207 -29.73 1.02 -5.58
CA VAL A 207 -29.27 0.32 -6.77
C VAL A 207 -30.21 0.62 -7.90
N ALA A 208 -29.68 1.05 -9.03
CA ALA A 208 -30.43 1.67 -10.11
C ALA A 208 -31.19 2.90 -9.58
N LYS A 209 -32.50 2.96 -9.61
CA LYS A 209 -33.30 4.04 -9.05
C LYS A 209 -34.12 3.61 -7.82
N ILE A 210 -33.80 2.45 -7.25
CA ILE A 210 -34.57 1.82 -6.18
C ILE A 210 -33.82 1.96 -4.87
N GLU A 211 -34.49 2.50 -3.84
CA GLU A 211 -33.93 2.49 -2.47
C GLU A 211 -33.98 1.06 -1.93
N ALA A 212 -32.81 0.45 -1.79
CA ALA A 212 -32.72 -0.95 -1.45
C ALA A 212 -32.72 -1.22 0.07
N LYS A 213 -32.42 -0.21 0.93
CA LYS A 213 -32.30 -0.46 2.38
C LYS A 213 -33.59 -1.00 2.99
N GLY A 214 -34.74 -0.39 2.71
CA GLY A 214 -36.03 -0.91 3.15
C GLY A 214 -36.38 -2.27 2.53
N LEU A 215 -36.00 -2.48 1.29
CA LEU A 215 -36.17 -3.75 0.58
C LEU A 215 -35.22 -4.82 1.11
N LEU A 216 -33.95 -4.46 1.42
CA LEU A 216 -32.97 -5.37 1.99
C LEU A 216 -33.41 -5.92 3.35
N SER A 217 -33.93 -5.05 4.23
CA SER A 217 -34.46 -5.48 5.53
C SER A 217 -35.73 -6.31 5.39
N ALA A 218 -36.62 -5.96 4.46
CA ALA A 218 -37.88 -6.67 4.24
C ALA A 218 -37.73 -8.07 3.65
N ILE A 219 -36.67 -8.30 2.83
CA ILE A 219 -36.42 -9.59 2.18
C ILE A 219 -35.16 -10.29 2.69
N ASN A 220 -34.58 -9.82 3.80
CA ASN A 220 -33.35 -10.35 4.40
C ASN A 220 -32.18 -10.46 3.40
N LEU A 221 -32.09 -9.50 2.46
CA LEU A 221 -31.01 -9.40 1.51
C LEU A 221 -29.83 -8.67 2.15
N GLN A 222 -28.68 -9.32 2.17
CA GLN A 222 -27.41 -8.72 2.60
C GLN A 222 -26.76 -7.93 1.44
N LEU A 223 -25.96 -6.92 1.77
CA LEU A 223 -25.18 -6.16 0.79
C LEU A 223 -24.29 -7.09 -0.06
N SER A 224 -23.76 -8.16 0.52
CA SER A 224 -23.00 -9.23 -0.15
C SER A 224 -23.73 -9.93 -1.30
N LYS A 225 -25.08 -9.83 -1.32
CA LYS A 225 -25.89 -10.33 -2.45
C LYS A 225 -26.01 -9.32 -3.58
N LEU A 226 -25.73 -8.04 -3.32
CA LEU A 226 -25.80 -6.96 -4.31
C LEU A 226 -24.41 -6.60 -4.85
N LEU A 227 -23.40 -6.62 -3.98
CA LEU A 227 -22.02 -6.33 -4.31
C LEU A 227 -21.18 -7.57 -4.00
N GLN A 228 -20.11 -7.74 -4.72
CA GLN A 228 -19.09 -8.74 -4.41
C GLN A 228 -17.77 -8.00 -4.26
N ILE A 229 -17.24 -7.99 -3.03
CA ILE A 229 -15.90 -7.55 -2.70
C ILE A 229 -15.25 -8.75 -2.05
N ASP A 230 -14.31 -9.35 -2.73
CA ASP A 230 -13.54 -10.48 -2.25
C ASP A 230 -12.12 -10.30 -2.77
N THR A 231 -11.38 -9.47 -2.07
CA THR A 231 -9.99 -9.15 -2.40
C THR A 231 -9.20 -9.06 -1.09
N GLN A 232 -7.92 -9.31 -1.19
CA GLN A 232 -7.05 -9.22 -0.02
C GLN A 232 -7.18 -7.84 0.66
N GLY A 233 -7.52 -7.84 1.95
CA GLY A 233 -7.69 -6.63 2.74
C GLY A 233 -9.05 -5.93 2.60
N ALA A 234 -10.00 -6.44 1.79
CA ALA A 234 -11.35 -5.89 1.71
C ALA A 234 -12.39 -7.00 1.65
N GLN A 235 -13.42 -6.91 2.47
CA GLN A 235 -14.49 -7.91 2.54
C GLN A 235 -15.83 -7.30 2.89
N LEU A 236 -16.90 -8.05 2.65
CA LEU A 236 -18.25 -7.70 3.04
C LEU A 236 -18.68 -8.52 4.25
N GLU A 237 -18.98 -7.85 5.36
CA GLU A 237 -19.55 -8.46 6.55
C GLU A 237 -21.00 -7.98 6.74
N GLY A 238 -21.94 -8.82 6.35
CA GLY A 238 -23.36 -8.46 6.36
C GLY A 238 -23.65 -7.30 5.41
N ASN A 239 -23.91 -6.12 5.96
CA ASN A 239 -24.13 -4.87 5.23
C ASN A 239 -22.96 -3.87 5.35
N ASN A 240 -21.86 -4.27 5.95
CA ASN A 240 -20.69 -3.43 6.11
C ASN A 240 -19.60 -3.81 5.09
N VAL A 241 -18.87 -2.81 4.64
CA VAL A 241 -17.60 -2.99 3.93
C VAL A 241 -16.48 -2.84 4.95
N VAL A 242 -15.67 -3.86 5.10
CA VAL A 242 -14.52 -3.89 6.02
C VAL A 242 -13.24 -3.85 5.21
N LEU A 243 -12.40 -2.87 5.47
CA LEU A 243 -11.05 -2.77 4.92
C LEU A 243 -10.04 -3.00 6.03
N ASP A 244 -9.24 -4.04 5.90
CA ASP A 244 -8.07 -4.23 6.76
C ASP A 244 -6.94 -3.33 6.24
N LEU A 245 -6.69 -2.23 6.92
CA LEU A 245 -5.71 -1.23 6.49
C LEU A 245 -4.27 -1.77 6.47
N ASN A 246 -4.00 -2.89 7.14
CA ASN A 246 -2.71 -3.55 7.06
C ASN A 246 -2.49 -4.21 5.68
N HIS A 247 -3.56 -4.55 4.97
CA HIS A 247 -3.51 -5.31 3.71
C HIS A 247 -4.29 -4.69 2.55
N SER A 248 -5.12 -3.67 2.79
CA SER A 248 -5.97 -3.04 1.76
C SER A 248 -5.27 -1.98 0.92
N LEU A 249 -4.04 -1.63 1.27
CA LEU A 249 -3.21 -0.68 0.51
C LEU A 249 -2.19 -1.44 -0.35
N PRO A 250 -1.71 -0.83 -1.45
CA PRO A 250 -0.56 -1.38 -2.16
C PRO A 250 0.65 -1.54 -1.22
N PRO A 251 1.56 -2.50 -1.46
CA PRO A 251 2.78 -2.63 -0.66
C PRO A 251 3.52 -1.29 -0.47
N PRO A 252 4.19 -1.07 0.66
CA PRO A 252 4.52 -2.04 1.71
C PRO A 252 3.32 -2.46 2.54
N THR A 253 3.40 -3.63 3.14
CA THR A 253 2.46 -4.02 4.20
C THR A 253 2.47 -2.96 5.30
N GLN A 254 1.29 -2.60 5.78
CA GLN A 254 1.15 -1.64 6.87
C GLN A 254 1.07 -2.39 8.21
N ASP A 255 1.55 -1.78 9.27
CA ASP A 255 1.29 -2.20 10.66
C ASP A 255 0.73 -0.97 11.39
N VAL A 256 -0.56 -0.71 11.16
CA VAL A 256 -1.21 0.51 11.65
C VAL A 256 -1.92 0.29 12.97
N HIS A 257 -1.83 1.30 13.83
CA HIS A 257 -2.67 1.44 15.00
C HIS A 257 -3.28 2.83 15.06
N ILE A 258 -4.53 2.93 14.64
CA ILE A 258 -5.29 4.16 14.58
C ILE A 258 -5.89 4.42 15.96
N ALA A 259 -5.48 5.51 16.58
CA ALA A 259 -6.00 5.97 17.88
C ALA A 259 -7.31 6.74 17.73
N ARG A 260 -7.46 7.49 16.62
CA ARG A 260 -8.66 8.26 16.31
C ARG A 260 -8.88 8.36 14.82
N MET A 261 -10.14 8.34 14.42
CA MET A 261 -10.57 8.63 13.05
C MET A 261 -11.69 9.66 13.05
N ARG A 262 -11.71 10.54 12.05
CA ARG A 262 -12.81 11.46 11.75
C ARG A 262 -12.93 11.66 10.25
N ILE A 263 -14.10 12.09 9.79
CA ILE A 263 -14.34 12.42 8.38
C ILE A 263 -14.92 13.82 8.30
N ASP A 264 -14.41 14.59 7.36
CA ASP A 264 -14.95 15.88 6.95
C ASP A 264 -14.80 16.06 5.42
N ASP A 265 -15.05 17.25 4.92
CA ASP A 265 -14.99 17.56 3.48
C ASP A 265 -13.55 17.42 2.90
N ALA A 266 -12.51 17.48 3.75
CA ALA A 266 -11.13 17.30 3.32
C ALA A 266 -10.78 15.81 3.08
N GLY A 267 -11.46 14.89 3.76
CA GLY A 267 -11.20 13.47 3.63
C GLY A 267 -11.39 12.69 4.94
N VAL A 268 -10.75 11.53 4.97
CA VAL A 268 -10.66 10.68 6.16
C VAL A 268 -9.36 11.02 6.91
N HIS A 269 -9.51 11.52 8.11
CA HIS A 269 -8.41 11.86 9.02
C HIS A 269 -8.11 10.65 9.90
N LEU A 270 -6.84 10.28 9.96
CA LEU A 270 -6.33 9.19 10.77
C LEU A 270 -5.24 9.72 11.70
N ASP A 271 -5.45 9.57 13.00
CA ASP A 271 -4.46 9.90 14.02
C ASP A 271 -3.83 8.60 14.54
N PHE A 272 -2.51 8.53 14.51
CA PHE A 272 -1.72 7.40 14.99
C PHE A 272 -1.11 7.71 16.36
N SER A 273 -1.06 6.68 17.22
CA SER A 273 -0.42 6.78 18.53
C SER A 273 0.15 5.41 18.92
N SER A 274 1.38 5.37 19.32
CA SER A 274 2.03 4.18 19.86
C SER A 274 2.71 4.48 21.18
N GLN A 275 3.14 3.43 21.89
CA GLN A 275 3.94 3.60 23.14
C GLN A 275 5.33 4.16 22.85
N PHE A 276 5.85 3.92 21.65
CA PHE A 276 7.12 4.45 21.20
C PHE A 276 6.89 5.76 20.45
N ASN A 277 7.31 6.87 21.03
CA ASN A 277 7.18 8.20 20.46
C ASN A 277 8.56 8.83 20.27
N PRO A 278 9.23 8.61 19.13
CA PRO A 278 10.51 9.22 18.85
C PRO A 278 10.36 10.74 18.73
N ALA A 279 11.33 11.47 19.28
CA ALA A 279 11.39 12.91 19.05
C ALA A 279 11.51 13.19 17.55
N PHE A 280 10.74 14.16 17.05
CA PHE A 280 10.83 14.55 15.64
C PHE A 280 12.18 15.26 15.43
N PRO A 281 13.07 14.73 14.57
CA PRO A 281 14.41 15.26 14.42
C PRO A 281 14.43 16.59 13.66
N ASP A 282 15.46 17.39 13.92
CA ASP A 282 15.70 18.60 13.12
C ASP A 282 15.99 18.24 11.66
N PRO A 283 15.49 19.02 10.69
CA PRO A 283 15.81 18.82 9.29
C PRO A 283 17.30 19.05 9.00
N ILE A 284 17.83 18.44 7.96
CA ILE A 284 19.22 18.65 7.50
C ILE A 284 19.36 20.07 6.94
N VAL A 285 18.38 20.48 6.15
CA VAL A 285 18.23 21.86 5.66
C VAL A 285 16.84 22.35 6.02
N GLU A 286 16.72 23.64 6.31
CA GLU A 286 15.44 24.25 6.64
C GLU A 286 14.42 24.10 5.52
N SER A 287 13.29 23.53 5.85
CA SER A 287 12.15 23.34 4.94
C SER A 287 10.87 23.15 5.74
N ASP A 288 9.78 23.75 5.26
CA ASP A 288 8.45 23.55 5.84
C ASP A 288 7.80 22.23 5.41
N SER A 289 8.33 21.60 4.36
CA SER A 289 7.79 20.37 3.79
C SER A 289 8.92 19.43 3.42
N TYR A 290 8.95 18.24 4.03
CA TYR A 290 10.00 17.26 3.78
C TYR A 290 9.64 15.85 4.22
N VAL A 291 10.41 14.90 3.71
CA VAL A 291 10.56 13.55 4.24
C VAL A 291 11.99 13.38 4.74
N LEU A 292 12.19 13.03 5.99
CA LEU A 292 13.49 12.73 6.55
C LEU A 292 13.58 11.24 6.90
N ILE A 293 14.59 10.59 6.38
CA ILE A 293 14.93 9.20 6.63
C ILE A 293 16.13 9.18 7.54
N GLN A 294 16.03 8.45 8.67
CA GLN A 294 17.08 8.46 9.67
C GLN A 294 17.30 7.09 10.31
N GLY A 295 18.58 6.72 10.42
CA GLY A 295 19.03 5.47 11.03
C GLY A 295 18.83 4.25 10.13
N GLY A 296 19.46 3.14 10.52
CA GLY A 296 19.42 1.90 9.76
C GLY A 296 20.07 1.98 8.39
N ASP A 297 19.95 0.91 7.64
CA ASP A 297 20.54 0.77 6.32
C ASP A 297 19.45 0.77 5.25
N ILE A 298 19.65 1.58 4.20
CA ILE A 298 18.71 1.72 3.10
C ILE A 298 19.39 1.35 1.80
N LYS A 299 18.72 0.55 1.00
CA LYS A 299 19.09 0.29 -0.38
C LYS A 299 18.16 1.03 -1.32
N THR A 300 18.72 1.82 -2.21
CA THR A 300 17.99 2.55 -3.24
C THR A 300 18.82 2.61 -4.51
N PHE A 301 18.22 2.49 -5.68
CA PHE A 301 18.90 2.29 -6.96
C PHE A 301 19.87 1.09 -6.85
N ARG A 302 21.16 1.38 -6.89
CA ARG A 302 22.25 0.40 -6.67
C ARG A 302 23.16 0.82 -5.52
N ALA A 303 22.73 1.78 -4.71
CA ALA A 303 23.48 2.30 -3.59
C ALA A 303 22.97 1.67 -2.28
N LEU A 304 23.88 1.34 -1.39
CA LEU A 304 23.63 1.05 0.01
C LEU A 304 24.04 2.28 0.82
N ILE A 305 23.11 2.86 1.54
CA ILE A 305 23.33 3.99 2.44
C ILE A 305 23.24 3.44 3.86
N THR A 306 24.37 3.32 4.50
CA THR A 306 24.45 2.81 5.88
C THR A 306 24.25 3.94 6.86
N ASP A 307 23.56 3.66 7.99
CA ASP A 307 23.25 4.66 9.00
C ASP A 307 22.66 5.94 8.38
N ALA A 308 21.63 5.73 7.56
CA ALA A 308 21.10 6.75 6.67
C ALA A 308 20.64 8.00 7.44
N ARG A 309 21.00 9.16 6.91
CA ARG A 309 20.37 10.43 7.23
C ARG A 309 20.19 11.19 5.92
N MET A 310 18.95 11.16 5.43
CA MET A 310 18.61 11.71 4.13
C MET A 310 17.30 12.48 4.21
N GLN A 311 17.32 13.70 3.71
CA GLN A 311 16.14 14.56 3.61
C GLN A 311 15.71 14.69 2.16
N LEU A 312 14.42 14.54 1.89
CA LEU A 312 13.80 14.75 0.60
C LEU A 312 12.97 16.04 0.67
N ILE A 313 13.19 16.95 -0.26
CA ILE A 313 12.45 18.22 -0.38
C ILE A 313 12.10 18.50 -1.84
N ALA A 314 11.13 19.37 -2.07
CA ALA A 314 10.78 19.77 -3.42
C ALA A 314 11.88 20.69 -4.01
N ARG A 315 12.38 20.38 -5.21
CA ARG A 315 13.41 21.16 -5.92
C ARG A 315 13.03 22.66 -6.10
N GLY A 316 11.76 22.92 -6.33
CA GLY A 316 11.25 24.27 -6.51
C GLY A 316 10.80 24.98 -5.22
N GLY A 317 10.97 24.34 -4.07
CA GLY A 317 10.37 24.78 -2.81
C GLY A 317 8.87 24.45 -2.74
N GLY A 318 8.22 24.87 -1.64
CA GLY A 318 6.81 24.62 -1.40
C GLY A 318 6.53 23.21 -0.87
N LYS A 319 5.27 22.78 -0.99
CA LYS A 319 4.82 21.49 -0.48
C LYS A 319 5.35 20.35 -1.34
N LEU A 320 6.02 19.40 -0.71
CA LEU A 320 6.50 18.19 -1.35
C LEU A 320 5.31 17.25 -1.66
N ASP A 321 5.25 16.81 -2.92
CA ASP A 321 4.40 15.70 -3.38
C ASP A 321 5.34 14.61 -3.86
N THR A 322 5.41 13.51 -3.13
CA THR A 322 6.35 12.43 -3.43
C THR A 322 5.69 11.06 -3.38
N SER A 323 6.18 10.14 -4.20
CA SER A 323 5.63 8.80 -4.35
C SER A 323 6.67 7.75 -4.01
N LEU A 324 6.29 6.78 -3.16
CA LEU A 324 7.13 5.63 -2.85
C LEU A 324 7.48 4.81 -4.09
N TYR A 325 6.53 4.64 -5.02
CA TYR A 325 6.76 3.86 -6.23
C TYR A 325 7.45 4.66 -7.34
N ASN A 326 7.38 5.98 -7.30
CA ASN A 326 7.88 6.83 -8.38
C ASN A 326 8.97 7.82 -7.95
N TYR A 327 9.46 7.71 -6.70
CA TYR A 327 10.50 8.60 -6.17
C TYR A 327 11.77 8.63 -7.04
N ARG A 328 12.06 7.51 -7.73
CA ARG A 328 13.24 7.40 -8.62
C ARG A 328 13.15 8.37 -9.79
N ALA A 329 11.99 8.49 -10.43
CA ALA A 329 11.76 9.45 -11.50
C ALA A 329 11.92 10.89 -10.97
N GLN A 330 11.37 11.16 -9.79
CA GLN A 330 11.50 12.47 -9.14
C GLN A 330 12.96 12.81 -8.78
N ILE A 331 13.75 11.81 -8.33
CA ILE A 331 15.20 11.98 -8.10
C ILE A 331 15.95 12.23 -9.40
N LEU A 332 15.61 11.53 -10.49
CA LEU A 332 16.26 11.72 -11.80
C LEU A 332 15.97 13.10 -12.41
N ASP A 333 14.79 13.65 -12.12
CA ASP A 333 14.42 15.05 -12.47
C ASP A 333 14.91 16.08 -11.44
N GLY A 334 15.66 15.63 -10.46
CA GLY A 334 16.19 16.42 -9.36
C GLY A 334 17.71 16.38 -9.26
N PHE A 335 18.20 16.54 -8.06
CA PHE A 335 19.64 16.37 -7.75
C PHE A 335 19.83 16.03 -6.27
N PHE A 336 21.02 15.55 -5.95
CA PHE A 336 21.47 15.36 -4.58
C PHE A 336 22.51 16.40 -4.20
N ASP A 337 22.51 16.75 -2.92
CA ASP A 337 23.58 17.46 -2.25
C ASP A 337 24.02 16.68 -1.02
N ALA A 338 25.27 16.82 -0.65
CA ALA A 338 25.83 16.16 0.55
C ALA A 338 26.42 17.22 1.48
N THR A 339 26.05 17.13 2.75
CA THR A 339 26.64 18.01 3.75
C THR A 339 28.06 17.55 4.11
N PRO A 340 28.91 18.44 4.66
CA PRO A 340 30.23 18.02 5.19
C PRO A 340 30.17 16.92 6.26
N ALA A 341 29.02 16.74 6.91
CA ALA A 341 28.78 15.68 7.87
C ALA A 341 28.41 14.34 7.22
N GLY A 342 28.32 14.27 5.87
CA GLY A 342 27.95 13.07 5.14
C GLY A 342 26.44 12.79 5.09
N GLU A 343 25.62 13.77 5.45
CA GLU A 343 24.17 13.68 5.30
C GLU A 343 23.76 14.01 3.86
N LEU A 344 22.66 13.45 3.39
CA LEU A 344 22.19 13.63 2.02
C LEU A 344 20.92 14.49 1.99
N VAL A 345 20.85 15.39 1.02
CA VAL A 345 19.63 16.14 0.68
C VAL A 345 19.26 15.84 -0.75
N ALA A 346 18.07 15.27 -0.96
CA ALA A 346 17.52 14.99 -2.27
C ALA A 346 16.50 16.08 -2.63
N TYR A 347 16.76 16.81 -3.68
CA TYR A 347 15.86 17.81 -4.25
C TYR A 347 15.04 17.14 -5.35
N LEU A 348 13.80 16.78 -5.03
CA LEU A 348 12.93 16.03 -5.93
C LEU A 348 12.27 16.91 -6.97
N GLY A 349 12.21 16.43 -8.21
CA GLY A 349 11.35 16.99 -9.25
C GLY A 349 9.85 16.78 -8.91
N PRO A 350 8.94 17.43 -9.65
CA PRO A 350 7.52 17.29 -9.45
C PRO A 350 7.07 15.83 -9.71
N TYR A 351 6.06 15.38 -8.99
CA TYR A 351 5.42 14.09 -9.25
C TYR A 351 4.77 14.06 -10.64
N GLN A 352 5.03 13.02 -11.41
CA GLN A 352 4.48 12.80 -12.76
C GLN A 352 3.69 11.47 -12.77
N PRO A 353 2.37 11.51 -12.94
CA PRO A 353 1.54 10.30 -12.92
C PRO A 353 1.84 9.29 -14.04
N ALA A 354 2.37 9.77 -15.19
CA ALA A 354 2.57 8.95 -16.38
C ALA A 354 3.59 7.82 -16.22
N ASP A 355 4.48 7.91 -15.23
CA ASP A 355 5.55 6.94 -15.01
C ASP A 355 5.16 5.84 -14.00
N TYR A 356 3.91 5.85 -13.53
CA TYR A 356 3.44 4.89 -12.55
C TYR A 356 3.02 3.57 -13.21
N LEU A 357 3.74 2.52 -12.89
CA LEU A 357 3.31 1.14 -13.13
C LEU A 357 2.95 0.53 -11.78
N PRO A 358 1.67 0.22 -11.54
CA PRO A 358 1.30 -0.46 -10.30
C PRO A 358 2.06 -1.78 -10.19
N PRO A 359 2.47 -2.17 -8.98
CA PRO A 359 3.05 -3.49 -8.77
C PRO A 359 2.03 -4.54 -9.22
N ALA A 360 2.52 -5.62 -9.80
CA ALA A 360 1.68 -6.78 -10.03
C ALA A 360 1.07 -7.18 -8.68
N LYS A 361 -0.25 -7.32 -8.61
CA LYS A 361 -0.90 -7.87 -7.42
C LYS A 361 -0.26 -9.21 -7.11
N PRO A 362 0.03 -9.51 -5.82
CA PRO A 362 0.39 -10.85 -5.46
C PRO A 362 -0.73 -11.77 -5.97
N GLU A 363 -0.37 -12.73 -6.82
CA GLU A 363 -1.31 -13.78 -7.21
C GLU A 363 -1.78 -14.41 -5.90
N ASN A 364 -3.10 -14.43 -5.70
CA ASN A 364 -3.71 -15.04 -4.54
C ASN A 364 -3.16 -16.46 -4.44
N GLY A 365 -2.17 -16.65 -3.58
CA GLY A 365 -1.71 -17.98 -3.23
C GLY A 365 -2.88 -18.67 -2.56
N ASP A 366 -3.43 -19.68 -3.21
CA ASP A 366 -4.40 -20.57 -2.62
C ASP A 366 -3.88 -20.99 -1.24
N ALA A 367 -4.50 -20.44 -0.21
CA ALA A 367 -4.36 -20.95 1.14
C ALA A 367 -5.04 -22.32 1.16
N SER A 368 -4.25 -23.35 0.89
CA SER A 368 -4.60 -24.76 1.19
C SER A 368 -4.31 -25.09 2.63
#